data_24325cfe4dac2ec012462f77f1751dbf
#
_entry.id   24325cfe4dac2ec012462f77f1751dbf
#
_cell.length_a   1.000
_cell.length_b   1.000
_cell.length_c   1.000
_cell.angle_alpha   90.00
_cell.angle_beta   90.00
_cell.angle_gamma   90.00
#
_symmetry.space_group_name_H-M   'P 1'
#
loop_
_entity.id
_entity.type
_entity.pdbx_description
1 polymer ?
#
loop_
_entity_poly.entity_id
_entity_poly.type
_entity_poly.pdbx_seq_one_letter_code
_entity_poly.pdbx_strand_id
1 'polypeptide(L)'
;KLDSVRALQMAPFDSLLRTRKISQQMFELIAADRECNVRSVMAQVGVLLRSEEIQTAAFEGFNPDSDRMLGALGYFDLMEAYASRKLMERREEIMPMVRAGQINTLLIGEYKKVLTGERLESAYAYQWCFAAIQRQYEKELIPLYEEFKHTYPNSPYLAAMQGYYEEICAFHAPKNLSDDIQFMTDTEDIST
;
A
#
# COMPACT_ATOMS: atom_id res chain seq x y z
N LYS A 1 3.20 27.44 1.01
CA LYS A 1 4.19 26.86 0.07
C LYS A 1 3.61 25.68 -0.74
N LEU A 2 2.86 24.76 -0.13
CA LEU A 2 2.15 23.68 -0.83
C LEU A 2 1.18 24.22 -1.90
N ASP A 3 0.40 25.22 -1.55
CA ASP A 3 -0.57 25.86 -2.46
C ASP A 3 0.09 26.49 -3.69
N SER A 4 1.28 27.06 -3.53
CA SER A 4 2.02 27.64 -4.66
C SER A 4 2.52 26.58 -5.64
N VAL A 5 3.02 25.45 -5.14
CA VAL A 5 3.45 24.31 -5.98
C VAL A 5 2.25 23.70 -6.69
N ARG A 6 1.14 23.51 -5.96
CA ARG A 6 -0.12 23.02 -6.51
C ARG A 6 -0.64 23.92 -7.62
N ALA A 7 -0.67 25.25 -7.39
CA ALA A 7 -1.14 26.22 -8.40
C ALA A 7 -0.31 26.14 -9.69
N LEU A 8 1.03 26.03 -9.59
CA LEU A 8 1.91 25.86 -10.74
C LEU A 8 1.64 24.56 -11.51
N GLN A 9 1.44 23.45 -10.79
CA GLN A 9 1.16 22.16 -11.41
C GLN A 9 -0.22 22.10 -12.06
N MET A 10 -1.19 22.82 -11.53
CA MET A 10 -2.57 22.82 -12.02
C MET A 10 -2.82 23.82 -13.17
N ALA A 11 -1.98 24.84 -13.33
CA ALA A 11 -2.16 25.88 -14.35
C ALA A 11 -2.41 25.38 -15.80
N PRO A 12 -1.71 24.34 -16.30
CA PRO A 12 -2.01 23.76 -17.62
C PRO A 12 -3.42 23.15 -17.70
N PHE A 13 -3.87 22.51 -16.63
CA PHE A 13 -5.17 21.83 -16.56
C PHE A 13 -6.33 22.83 -16.43
N ASP A 14 -6.12 23.97 -15.78
CA ASP A 14 -7.09 25.08 -15.75
C ASP A 14 -7.44 25.57 -17.16
N SER A 15 -6.46 25.63 -18.06
CA SER A 15 -6.69 25.97 -19.47
C SER A 15 -7.50 24.90 -20.19
N LEU A 16 -7.21 23.62 -19.95
CA LEU A 16 -7.96 22.51 -20.54
C LEU A 16 -9.41 22.46 -20.05
N LEU A 17 -9.63 22.73 -18.76
CA LEU A 17 -10.98 22.82 -18.19
C LEU A 17 -11.76 23.98 -18.80
N ARG A 18 -11.17 25.20 -18.85
CA ARG A 18 -11.81 26.40 -19.44
C ARG A 18 -12.18 26.19 -20.91
N THR A 19 -11.36 25.46 -21.65
CA THR A 19 -11.62 25.14 -23.08
C THR A 19 -12.47 23.89 -23.26
N ARG A 20 -13.02 23.32 -22.19
CA ARG A 20 -13.84 22.09 -22.16
C ARG A 20 -13.17 20.86 -22.80
N LYS A 21 -11.84 20.80 -22.79
CA LYS A 21 -11.07 19.63 -23.25
C LYS A 21 -11.02 18.51 -22.23
N ILE A 22 -11.26 18.85 -20.96
CA ILE A 22 -11.45 17.88 -19.87
C ILE A 22 -12.72 18.25 -19.09
N SER A 23 -13.32 17.25 -18.45
CA SER A 23 -14.48 17.46 -17.57
C SER A 23 -14.05 18.00 -16.20
N GLN A 24 -15.01 18.57 -15.45
CA GLN A 24 -14.78 18.96 -14.06
C GLN A 24 -14.31 17.79 -13.20
N GLN A 25 -14.94 16.63 -13.36
CA GLN A 25 -14.55 15.41 -12.63
C GLN A 25 -13.10 14.99 -12.93
N MET A 26 -12.69 15.02 -14.19
CA MET A 26 -11.30 14.73 -14.58
C MET A 26 -10.32 15.74 -13.98
N PHE A 27 -10.68 17.02 -13.96
CA PHE A 27 -9.86 18.07 -13.35
C PHE A 27 -9.69 17.84 -11.85
N GLU A 28 -10.76 17.48 -11.14
CA GLU A 28 -10.73 17.18 -9.70
C GLU A 28 -9.88 15.95 -9.39
N LEU A 29 -9.98 14.91 -10.21
CA LEU A 29 -9.14 13.72 -10.09
C LEU A 29 -7.66 14.04 -10.29
N ILE A 30 -7.31 14.81 -11.31
CA ILE A 30 -5.93 15.27 -11.54
C ILE A 30 -5.44 16.11 -10.36
N ALA A 31 -6.27 17.00 -9.83
CA ALA A 31 -5.90 17.83 -8.69
C ALA A 31 -5.64 16.99 -7.43
N ALA A 32 -6.46 15.97 -7.18
CA ALA A 32 -6.27 15.03 -6.08
C ALA A 32 -4.98 14.23 -6.25
N ASP A 33 -4.71 13.69 -7.44
CA ASP A 33 -3.51 12.94 -7.75
C ASP A 33 -2.23 13.78 -7.56
N ARG A 34 -2.23 15.02 -8.05
CA ARG A 34 -1.11 15.96 -7.84
C ARG A 34 -0.90 16.31 -6.37
N GLU A 35 -1.98 16.48 -5.62
CA GLU A 35 -1.87 16.69 -4.17
C GLU A 35 -1.25 15.50 -3.46
N CYS A 36 -1.72 14.28 -3.75
CA CYS A 36 -1.16 13.06 -3.18
C CYS A 36 0.33 12.92 -3.50
N ASN A 37 0.71 13.12 -4.76
CA ASN A 37 2.10 13.02 -5.21
C ASN A 37 3.02 14.02 -4.50
N VAL A 38 2.63 15.30 -4.44
CA VAL A 38 3.44 16.34 -3.76
C VAL A 38 3.62 16.03 -2.29
N ARG A 39 2.56 15.60 -1.60
CA ARG A 39 2.60 15.25 -0.18
C ARG A 39 3.47 14.03 0.07
N SER A 40 3.35 12.99 -0.77
CA SER A 40 4.16 11.77 -0.69
C SER A 40 5.65 12.08 -0.88
N VAL A 41 6.00 12.87 -1.90
CA VAL A 41 7.38 13.33 -2.11
C VAL A 41 7.89 14.15 -0.93
N MET A 42 7.09 15.05 -0.37
CA MET A 42 7.48 15.82 0.82
C MET A 42 7.72 14.93 2.02
N ALA A 43 6.87 13.92 2.25
CA ALA A 43 7.04 12.96 3.34
C ALA A 43 8.37 12.19 3.18
N GLN A 44 8.67 11.70 1.97
CA GLN A 44 9.93 11.01 1.66
C GLN A 44 11.15 11.90 1.85
N VAL A 45 11.12 13.14 1.35
CA VAL A 45 12.19 14.13 1.54
C VAL A 45 12.39 14.44 3.02
N GLY A 46 11.30 14.57 3.77
CA GLY A 46 11.35 14.78 5.22
C GLY A 46 12.06 13.64 5.96
N VAL A 47 11.82 12.39 5.55
CA VAL A 47 12.53 11.21 6.09
C VAL A 47 14.01 11.26 5.71
N LEU A 48 14.34 11.50 4.43
CA LEU A 48 15.71 11.55 3.93
C LEU A 48 16.55 12.62 4.64
N LEU A 49 15.98 13.81 4.83
CA LEU A 49 16.63 14.94 5.50
C LEU A 49 16.51 14.89 7.03
N ARG A 50 15.82 13.90 7.59
CA ARG A 50 15.49 13.79 9.02
C ARG A 50 14.83 15.07 9.56
N SER A 51 14.00 15.72 8.73
CA SER A 51 13.31 16.96 9.07
C SER A 51 11.87 16.67 9.48
N GLU A 52 11.61 16.83 10.76
CA GLU A 52 10.25 16.70 11.32
C GLU A 52 9.32 17.80 10.81
N GLU A 53 9.85 19.00 10.56
CA GLU A 53 9.09 20.11 9.99
C GLU A 53 8.53 19.76 8.61
N ILE A 54 9.35 19.21 7.71
CA ILE A 54 8.92 18.82 6.36
C ILE A 54 7.91 17.68 6.44
N GLN A 55 8.15 16.67 7.28
CA GLN A 55 7.21 15.56 7.48
C GLN A 55 5.86 16.04 8.01
N THR A 56 5.86 16.97 8.96
CA THR A 56 4.62 17.57 9.50
C THR A 56 3.88 18.35 8.43
N ALA A 57 4.58 19.18 7.67
CA ALA A 57 4.00 19.96 6.58
C ALA A 57 3.40 19.09 5.47
N ALA A 58 3.96 17.88 5.22
CA ALA A 58 3.41 16.95 4.24
C ALA A 58 1.98 16.52 4.57
N PHE A 59 1.63 16.41 5.85
CA PHE A 59 0.32 15.93 6.31
C PHE A 59 -0.56 17.03 6.92
N GLU A 60 -0.10 18.28 6.94
CA GLU A 60 -0.90 19.40 7.42
C GLU A 60 -2.20 19.55 6.61
N GLY A 61 -3.35 19.54 7.29
CA GLY A 61 -4.67 19.62 6.67
C GLY A 61 -5.05 18.42 5.76
N PHE A 62 -4.25 17.33 5.77
CA PHE A 62 -4.59 16.12 5.05
C PHE A 62 -5.71 15.35 5.77
N ASN A 63 -6.79 15.06 5.03
CA ASN A 63 -7.84 14.16 5.48
C ASN A 63 -7.74 12.86 4.70
N PRO A 64 -7.24 11.77 5.31
CA PRO A 64 -7.09 10.48 4.63
C PRO A 64 -8.42 9.86 4.19
N ASP A 65 -9.53 10.13 4.89
CA ASP A 65 -10.87 9.59 4.59
C ASP A 65 -11.69 10.52 3.70
N SER A 66 -11.05 11.25 2.80
CA SER A 66 -11.73 12.16 1.85
C SER A 66 -12.13 11.43 0.58
N ASP A 67 -13.43 11.50 0.20
CA ASP A 67 -13.95 10.96 -1.06
C ASP A 67 -13.21 11.47 -2.30
N ARG A 68 -12.69 12.70 -2.21
CA ARG A 68 -11.94 13.32 -3.27
C ARG A 68 -10.66 12.58 -3.64
N MET A 69 -10.09 11.82 -2.72
CA MET A 69 -8.84 11.07 -2.92
C MET A 69 -9.05 9.71 -3.57
N LEU A 70 -10.27 9.18 -3.53
CA LEU A 70 -10.59 7.89 -4.14
C LEU A 70 -10.41 7.97 -5.67
N GLY A 71 -9.57 7.10 -6.22
CA GLY A 71 -9.21 7.07 -7.64
C GLY A 71 -7.94 7.85 -8.00
N ALA A 72 -7.37 8.67 -7.10
CA ALA A 72 -6.06 9.26 -7.32
C ALA A 72 -4.96 8.17 -7.21
N LEU A 73 -4.11 8.04 -8.22
CA LEU A 73 -3.06 7.01 -8.28
C LEU A 73 -2.06 7.13 -7.12
N GLY A 74 -1.68 8.36 -6.76
CA GLY A 74 -0.75 8.62 -5.67
C GLY A 74 -1.36 8.49 -4.25
N TYR A 75 -2.65 8.18 -4.14
CA TYR A 75 -3.33 8.10 -2.84
C TYR A 75 -2.75 6.99 -1.94
N PHE A 76 -2.50 5.82 -2.49
CA PHE A 76 -2.01 4.69 -1.71
C PHE A 76 -0.58 4.89 -1.21
N ASP A 77 0.30 5.48 -2.03
CA ASP A 77 1.67 5.84 -1.61
C ASP A 77 1.65 6.89 -0.48
N LEU A 78 0.71 7.84 -0.56
CA LEU A 78 0.53 8.83 0.48
C LEU A 78 -0.01 8.19 1.77
N MET A 79 -0.92 7.23 1.66
CA MET A 79 -1.46 6.48 2.81
C MET A 79 -0.38 5.64 3.49
N GLU A 80 0.48 4.98 2.72
CA GLU A 80 1.63 4.24 3.27
C GLU A 80 2.58 5.19 4.03
N ALA A 81 2.91 6.34 3.44
CA ALA A 81 3.75 7.35 4.07
C ALA A 81 3.10 7.90 5.36
N TYR A 82 1.78 8.14 5.34
CA TYR A 82 1.02 8.59 6.51
C TYR A 82 1.05 7.54 7.64
N ALA A 83 0.73 6.29 7.32
CA ALA A 83 0.73 5.20 8.29
C ALA A 83 2.15 4.96 8.86
N SER A 84 3.16 4.94 8.00
CA SER A 84 4.57 4.80 8.41
C SER A 84 4.98 5.88 9.39
N ARG A 85 4.58 7.15 9.15
CA ARG A 85 4.83 8.24 10.10
C ARG A 85 4.16 7.98 11.45
N LYS A 86 2.88 7.55 11.45
CA LYS A 86 2.15 7.24 12.69
C LYS A 86 2.79 6.08 13.46
N LEU A 87 3.31 5.10 12.77
CA LEU A 87 4.06 4.01 13.38
C LEU A 87 5.39 4.48 13.98
N MET A 88 6.10 5.39 13.31
CA MET A 88 7.35 5.93 13.82
C MET A 88 7.19 6.76 15.11
N GLU A 89 6.03 7.42 15.30
CA GLU A 89 5.68 8.10 16.55
C GLU A 89 5.61 7.13 17.77
N ARG A 90 5.43 5.81 17.51
CA ARG A 90 5.33 4.73 18.51
C ARG A 90 6.39 3.64 18.29
N ARG A 91 7.56 4.02 17.80
CA ARG A 91 8.60 3.09 17.35
C ARG A 91 8.96 2.03 18.40
N GLU A 92 9.14 2.41 19.65
CA GLU A 92 9.54 1.46 20.71
C GLU A 92 8.45 0.41 20.96
N GLU A 93 7.18 0.82 20.93
CA GLU A 93 6.01 -0.05 21.10
C GLU A 93 5.90 -1.09 19.99
N ILE A 94 6.12 -0.69 18.74
CA ILE A 94 5.92 -1.56 17.56
C ILE A 94 7.11 -2.45 17.22
N MET A 95 8.31 -2.16 17.76
CA MET A 95 9.53 -2.91 17.41
C MET A 95 9.43 -4.43 17.56
N PRO A 96 8.73 -5.01 18.56
CA PRO A 96 8.53 -6.45 18.63
C PRO A 96 7.79 -7.01 17.40
N MET A 97 6.74 -6.33 16.94
CA MET A 97 5.97 -6.73 15.75
C MET A 97 6.79 -6.57 14.47
N VAL A 98 7.57 -5.48 14.35
CA VAL A 98 8.48 -5.28 13.22
C VAL A 98 9.51 -6.42 13.13
N ARG A 99 10.10 -6.82 14.26
CA ARG A 99 11.05 -7.95 14.33
C ARG A 99 10.38 -9.30 14.01
N ALA A 100 9.09 -9.42 14.29
CA ALA A 100 8.29 -10.60 13.94
C ALA A 100 7.84 -10.60 12.46
N GLY A 101 8.20 -9.57 11.67
CA GLY A 101 7.81 -9.45 10.26
C GLY A 101 6.35 -9.08 10.05
N GLN A 102 5.73 -8.36 11.01
CA GLN A 102 4.30 -7.99 10.98
C GLN A 102 4.09 -6.53 10.51
N ILE A 103 4.82 -6.11 9.49
CA ILE A 103 4.81 -4.71 9.00
C ILE A 103 3.49 -4.37 8.31
N ASN A 104 2.96 -5.29 7.47
CA ASN A 104 1.69 -5.05 6.78
C ASN A 104 0.52 -5.05 7.77
N THR A 105 0.56 -5.88 8.81
CA THR A 105 -0.40 -5.86 9.91
C THR A 105 -0.42 -4.49 10.62
N LEU A 106 0.74 -3.90 10.85
CA LEU A 106 0.87 -2.58 11.45
C LEU A 106 0.32 -1.47 10.54
N LEU A 107 0.69 -1.46 9.25
CA LEU A 107 0.22 -0.46 8.28
C LEU A 107 -1.29 -0.52 8.11
N ILE A 108 -1.85 -1.72 7.90
CA ILE A 108 -3.29 -1.94 7.78
C ILE A 108 -4.00 -1.54 9.08
N GLY A 109 -3.39 -1.80 10.24
CA GLY A 109 -3.88 -1.35 11.53
C GLY A 109 -4.00 0.18 11.63
N GLU A 110 -3.07 0.94 11.04
CA GLU A 110 -3.19 2.41 10.95
C GLU A 110 -4.29 2.84 9.97
N TYR A 111 -4.45 2.14 8.84
CA TYR A 111 -5.56 2.42 7.90
C TYR A 111 -6.92 2.25 8.58
N LYS A 112 -7.13 1.19 9.34
CA LYS A 112 -8.38 0.92 10.08
C LYS A 112 -8.75 2.00 11.10
N LYS A 113 -7.79 2.80 11.55
CA LYS A 113 -8.04 3.92 12.50
C LYS A 113 -8.58 5.17 11.81
N VAL A 114 -8.28 5.35 10.54
CA VAL A 114 -8.50 6.63 9.85
C VAL A 114 -9.32 6.51 8.57
N LEU A 115 -9.53 5.31 8.03
CA LEU A 115 -10.30 5.06 6.82
C LEU A 115 -11.57 4.26 7.12
N THR A 116 -12.60 4.49 6.30
CA THR A 116 -13.86 3.78 6.37
C THR A 116 -14.35 3.33 4.99
N GLY A 117 -15.27 2.35 4.97
CA GLY A 117 -15.96 1.90 3.76
C GLY A 117 -15.00 1.49 2.63
N GLU A 118 -15.31 1.95 1.41
CA GLU A 118 -14.56 1.60 0.20
C GLU A 118 -13.09 2.04 0.24
N ARG A 119 -12.77 3.14 0.92
CA ARG A 119 -11.38 3.62 1.07
C ARG A 119 -10.55 2.66 1.91
N LEU A 120 -11.09 2.16 3.01
CA LEU A 120 -10.42 1.16 3.82
C LEU A 120 -10.24 -0.15 3.04
N GLU A 121 -11.30 -0.61 2.37
CA GLU A 121 -11.27 -1.82 1.56
C GLU A 121 -10.18 -1.74 0.48
N SER A 122 -10.15 -0.66 -0.30
CA SER A 122 -9.18 -0.47 -1.38
C SER A 122 -7.75 -0.31 -0.86
N ALA A 123 -7.52 0.46 0.21
CA ALA A 123 -6.20 0.64 0.80
C ALA A 123 -5.65 -0.66 1.40
N TYR A 124 -6.51 -1.45 2.04
CA TYR A 124 -6.14 -2.77 2.55
C TYR A 124 -5.73 -3.71 1.39
N ALA A 125 -6.57 -3.82 0.38
CA ALA A 125 -6.28 -4.68 -0.78
C ALA A 125 -5.00 -4.23 -1.50
N TYR A 126 -4.80 -2.94 -1.70
CA TYR A 126 -3.59 -2.39 -2.30
C TYR A 126 -2.34 -2.77 -1.50
N GLN A 127 -2.33 -2.51 -0.17
CA GLN A 127 -1.19 -2.83 0.69
C GLN A 127 -0.86 -4.32 0.65
N TRP A 128 -1.88 -5.17 0.73
CA TRP A 128 -1.71 -6.60 0.68
C TRP A 128 -1.13 -7.07 -0.67
N CYS A 129 -1.69 -6.61 -1.80
CA CYS A 129 -1.21 -6.94 -3.13
C CYS A 129 0.22 -6.42 -3.37
N PHE A 130 0.52 -5.20 -2.93
CA PHE A 130 1.84 -4.61 -3.04
C PHE A 130 2.89 -5.45 -2.32
N ALA A 131 2.62 -5.85 -1.07
CA ALA A 131 3.51 -6.72 -0.30
C ALA A 131 3.68 -8.11 -0.95
N ALA A 132 2.61 -8.69 -1.48
CA ALA A 132 2.64 -9.97 -2.18
C ALA A 132 3.51 -9.91 -3.46
N ILE A 133 3.36 -8.85 -4.27
CA ILE A 133 4.19 -8.61 -5.47
C ILE A 133 5.66 -8.44 -5.10
N GLN A 134 5.96 -7.74 -4.01
CA GLN A 134 7.33 -7.53 -3.52
C GLN A 134 7.91 -8.75 -2.79
N ARG A 135 7.12 -9.78 -2.58
CA ARG A 135 7.46 -10.98 -1.80
C ARG A 135 8.01 -10.64 -0.40
N GLN A 136 7.41 -9.64 0.23
CA GLN A 136 7.80 -9.16 1.54
C GLN A 136 6.86 -9.70 2.62
N TYR A 137 7.47 -10.32 3.65
CA TYR A 137 6.72 -10.79 4.84
C TYR A 137 5.53 -11.70 4.50
N GLU A 138 5.68 -12.60 3.53
CA GLU A 138 4.61 -13.43 2.96
C GLU A 138 3.78 -14.18 4.03
N LYS A 139 4.43 -14.64 5.12
CA LYS A 139 3.72 -15.38 6.18
C LYS A 139 2.63 -14.58 6.87
N GLU A 140 2.81 -13.26 7.01
CA GLU A 140 1.77 -12.41 7.60
C GLU A 140 0.62 -12.14 6.61
N LEU A 141 0.86 -12.29 5.30
CA LEU A 141 -0.16 -12.05 4.28
C LEU A 141 -1.25 -13.13 4.30
N ILE A 142 -0.95 -14.34 4.77
CA ILE A 142 -1.94 -15.42 4.86
C ILE A 142 -3.10 -15.04 5.80
N PRO A 143 -2.88 -14.74 7.08
CA PRO A 143 -3.97 -14.35 7.97
C PRO A 143 -4.62 -13.02 7.57
N LEU A 144 -3.89 -12.09 6.97
CA LEU A 144 -4.45 -10.83 6.48
C LEU A 144 -5.41 -11.05 5.30
N TYR A 145 -5.11 -11.98 4.38
CA TYR A 145 -6.03 -12.35 3.32
C TYR A 145 -7.33 -12.95 3.87
N GLU A 146 -7.23 -13.87 4.82
CA GLU A 146 -8.41 -14.49 5.42
C GLU A 146 -9.27 -13.47 6.18
N GLU A 147 -8.65 -12.53 6.88
CA GLU A 147 -9.35 -11.41 7.51
C GLU A 147 -10.06 -10.53 6.47
N PHE A 148 -9.35 -10.17 5.39
CA PHE A 148 -9.93 -9.37 4.31
C PHE A 148 -11.15 -10.05 3.69
N LYS A 149 -11.00 -11.32 3.32
CA LYS A 149 -12.06 -12.14 2.71
C LYS A 149 -13.27 -12.28 3.63
N HIS A 150 -13.04 -12.43 4.93
CA HIS A 150 -14.12 -12.49 5.92
C HIS A 150 -14.85 -11.14 6.06
N THR A 151 -14.09 -10.05 6.07
CA THR A 151 -14.62 -8.69 6.27
C THR A 151 -15.33 -8.17 5.01
N TYR A 152 -14.81 -8.49 3.83
CA TYR A 152 -15.28 -8.02 2.53
C TYR A 152 -15.57 -9.17 1.56
N PRO A 153 -16.55 -10.04 1.86
CA PRO A 153 -16.76 -11.28 1.07
C PRO A 153 -17.18 -11.04 -0.39
N ASN A 154 -17.67 -9.84 -0.71
CA ASN A 154 -18.07 -9.44 -2.05
C ASN A 154 -17.09 -8.43 -2.70
N SER A 155 -15.90 -8.29 -2.16
CA SER A 155 -14.89 -7.34 -2.66
C SER A 155 -14.47 -7.66 -4.09
N PRO A 156 -14.43 -6.67 -5.00
CA PRO A 156 -13.89 -6.85 -6.33
C PRO A 156 -12.39 -7.17 -6.33
N TYR A 157 -11.68 -6.88 -5.24
CA TYR A 157 -10.24 -7.11 -5.13
C TYR A 157 -9.89 -8.57 -4.82
N LEU A 158 -10.82 -9.38 -4.32
CA LEU A 158 -10.57 -10.79 -3.97
C LEU A 158 -10.02 -11.59 -5.14
N ALA A 159 -10.54 -11.37 -6.35
CA ALA A 159 -10.08 -12.07 -7.55
C ALA A 159 -8.60 -11.77 -7.87
N ALA A 160 -8.16 -10.53 -7.66
CA ALA A 160 -6.77 -10.13 -7.86
C ALA A 160 -5.84 -10.69 -6.76
N MET A 161 -6.33 -10.78 -5.52
CA MET A 161 -5.56 -11.27 -4.38
C MET A 161 -5.41 -12.80 -4.39
N GLN A 162 -6.41 -13.52 -4.90
CA GLN A 162 -6.51 -14.99 -4.82
C GLN A 162 -5.29 -15.70 -5.41
N GLY A 163 -4.83 -15.30 -6.60
CA GLY A 163 -3.69 -15.94 -7.26
C GLY A 163 -2.41 -15.84 -6.43
N TYR A 164 -2.10 -14.66 -5.90
CA TYR A 164 -0.94 -14.46 -5.02
C TYR A 164 -1.09 -15.22 -3.70
N TYR A 165 -2.30 -15.27 -3.13
CA TYR A 165 -2.55 -16.04 -1.91
C TYR A 165 -2.27 -17.52 -2.09
N GLU A 166 -2.72 -18.13 -3.20
CA GLU A 166 -2.47 -19.54 -3.51
C GLU A 166 -0.97 -19.83 -3.69
N GLU A 167 -0.24 -18.94 -4.39
CA GLU A 167 1.21 -19.06 -4.54
C GLU A 167 1.95 -18.99 -3.19
N ILE A 168 1.57 -18.03 -2.34
CA ILE A 168 2.16 -17.87 -0.99
C ILE A 168 1.87 -19.10 -0.14
N CYS A 169 0.63 -19.60 -0.13
CA CYS A 169 0.27 -20.82 0.61
C CYS A 169 1.06 -22.03 0.12
N ALA A 170 1.20 -22.22 -1.20
CA ALA A 170 1.96 -23.32 -1.78
C ALA A 170 3.45 -23.24 -1.43
N PHE A 171 4.02 -22.02 -1.43
CA PHE A 171 5.43 -21.82 -1.07
C PHE A 171 5.72 -22.13 0.41
N HIS A 172 4.79 -21.79 1.30
CA HIS A 172 4.92 -22.00 2.75
C HIS A 172 4.30 -23.32 3.24
N ALA A 173 3.72 -24.14 2.36
CA ALA A 173 3.25 -25.47 2.72
C ALA A 173 4.40 -26.34 3.24
N PRO A 174 4.16 -27.21 4.24
CA PRO A 174 5.17 -28.13 4.70
C PRO A 174 5.62 -29.02 3.53
N LYS A 175 6.86 -28.88 3.10
CA LYS A 175 7.44 -29.78 2.11
C LYS A 175 7.72 -31.11 2.79
N ASN A 176 7.16 -32.19 2.29
CA ASN A 176 7.55 -33.53 2.70
C ASN A 176 8.96 -33.80 2.17
N LEU A 177 9.94 -33.82 3.07
CA LEU A 177 11.34 -34.18 2.73
C LEU A 177 11.48 -35.52 1.99
N SER A 178 10.47 -36.42 2.09
CA SER A 178 10.45 -37.69 1.38
C SER A 178 10.40 -37.55 -0.15
N ASP A 179 9.78 -36.47 -0.68
CA ASP A 179 9.65 -36.27 -2.12
C ASP A 179 10.95 -35.71 -2.73
N ASP A 180 11.73 -34.93 -1.97
CA ASP A 180 13.03 -34.43 -2.42
C ASP A 180 14.15 -35.54 -2.37
N ILE A 181 14.03 -36.53 -1.50
CA ILE A 181 15.00 -37.64 -1.37
C ILE A 181 14.80 -38.64 -2.53
N GLN A 182 13.60 -38.83 -3.02
CA GLN A 182 13.31 -39.72 -4.14
C GLN A 182 13.92 -39.23 -5.46
N PHE A 183 13.99 -37.93 -5.67
CA PHE A 183 14.63 -37.30 -6.84
C PHE A 183 16.16 -37.46 -6.88
N MET A 184 16.81 -37.62 -5.74
CA MET A 184 18.27 -37.79 -5.67
C MET A 184 18.71 -39.25 -5.86
N THR A 185 17.82 -40.22 -5.61
CA THR A 185 18.14 -41.66 -5.78
C THR A 185 17.95 -42.14 -7.22
N ASP A 186 17.11 -41.48 -8.01
CA ASP A 186 16.87 -41.85 -9.42
C ASP A 186 17.97 -41.36 -10.40
N THR A 187 18.95 -40.58 -9.93
CA THR A 187 20.06 -40.06 -10.74
C THR A 187 21.35 -40.84 -10.61
N GLU A 188 21.46 -41.87 -9.73
CA GLU A 188 22.67 -42.68 -9.54
C GLU A 188 22.73 -43.97 -10.37
N ASP A 189 21.73 -44.29 -11.19
CA ASP A 189 21.67 -45.51 -12.00
C ASP A 189 22.14 -45.32 -13.46
N ILE A 190 23.01 -44.34 -13.74
CA ILE A 190 23.69 -44.23 -15.04
C ILE A 190 25.20 -44.33 -14.84
N SER A 191 25.66 -45.54 -14.48
CA SER A 191 27.05 -45.91 -14.72
C SER A 191 27.24 -47.43 -14.63
N THR A 192 27.02 -48.10 -15.77
CA THR A 192 27.78 -49.30 -16.18
C THR A 192 27.74 -49.38 -17.70
#